data_1cfa03eb93e0a16ef17c78a71c33c0eb
#
_entry.id   1cfa03eb93e0a16ef17c78a71c33c0eb
#
_cell.length_a   1.000
_cell.length_b   1.000
_cell.length_c   1.000
_cell.angle_alpha   90.00
_cell.angle_beta   90.00
_cell.angle_gamma   90.00
#
_symmetry.space_group_name_H-M   'P 1'
#
loop_
_entity.id
_entity.type
_entity.pdbx_description
1 polymer ?
#
loop_
_entity_poly.entity_id
_entity_poly.type
_entity_poly.pdbx_seq_one_letter_code
_entity_poly.pdbx_strand_id
1 'polypeptide(L)'
;MRAITVKSLETKTHPETKRLFWFVFVATRGGMNRIRIISYLRNIPSNTHQLAKVIGLDYKAVQHHLKNLEQNNLVTKVGSNYGVTFFPSVLFEDGEAVFDEIVAKLNQVGDKK
;
A
#
# COMPACT_ATOMS: atom_id res chain seq x y z
N MET A 1 7.59 3.34 27.55
CA MET A 1 7.14 2.35 27.61
C MET A 1 6.42 1.84 26.52
N ARG A 2 5.46 2.45 26.10
CA ARG A 2 4.75 2.02 25.03
C ARG A 2 5.55 1.87 23.79
N ALA A 3 6.50 2.74 23.56
CA ALA A 3 7.33 2.71 22.38
C ALA A 3 8.12 1.41 22.29
N ILE A 4 8.59 0.93 23.39
CA ILE A 4 9.34 -0.30 23.39
C ILE A 4 8.45 -1.47 23.02
N THR A 5 7.24 -1.46 23.51
CA THR A 5 6.30 -2.51 23.22
C THR A 5 5.98 -2.55 21.74
N VAL A 6 5.76 -1.41 21.17
CA VAL A 6 5.43 -1.31 19.76
C VAL A 6 6.55 -1.86 18.90
N LYS A 7 7.77 -1.49 19.26
CA LYS A 7 8.89 -1.95 18.51
C LYS A 7 9.02 -3.46 18.56
N SER A 8 8.78 -4.00 19.70
CA SER A 8 8.83 -5.44 19.86
C SER A 8 7.80 -6.12 18.98
N LEU A 9 6.63 -5.53 18.88
CA LEU A 9 5.59 -6.11 18.06
C LEU A 9 5.91 -6.05 16.57
N GLU A 10 6.56 -4.97 16.16
CA GLU A 10 6.90 -4.84 14.76
C GLU A 10 7.78 -5.96 14.28
N THR A 11 8.69 -6.40 15.12
CA THR A 11 9.60 -7.45 14.71
C THR A 11 8.88 -8.78 14.58
N LYS A 12 7.63 -8.82 15.01
CA LYS A 12 6.87 -10.05 14.96
C LYS A 12 5.73 -10.02 13.97
N THR A 13 5.93 -9.30 12.89
CA THR A 13 4.94 -9.30 11.84
C THR A 13 4.66 -10.72 11.39
N HIS A 14 3.41 -11.04 11.30
CA HIS A 14 3.00 -12.38 10.92
C HIS A 14 3.54 -12.79 9.57
N PRO A 15 4.00 -14.04 9.43
CA PRO A 15 4.45 -14.52 8.11
C PRO A 15 3.38 -14.37 7.04
N GLU A 16 2.11 -14.50 7.42
CA GLU A 16 1.04 -14.37 6.45
C GLU A 16 0.93 -12.94 5.93
N THR A 17 1.18 -11.97 6.79
CA THR A 17 1.19 -10.58 6.36
C THR A 17 2.33 -10.34 5.39
N LYS A 18 3.49 -10.91 5.67
CA LYS A 18 4.63 -10.78 4.77
C LYS A 18 4.33 -11.39 3.41
N ARG A 19 3.72 -12.55 3.40
CA ARG A 19 3.36 -13.20 2.14
C ARG A 19 2.35 -12.38 1.35
N LEU A 20 1.38 -11.82 2.06
CA LEU A 20 0.37 -10.98 1.42
C LEU A 20 1.01 -9.77 0.77
N PHE A 21 1.87 -9.08 1.50
CA PHE A 21 2.53 -7.89 0.97
C PHE A 21 3.40 -8.25 -0.23
N TRP A 22 4.13 -9.35 -0.12
CA TRP A 22 4.96 -9.78 -1.22
C TRP A 22 4.09 -10.06 -2.45
N PHE A 23 2.99 -10.75 -2.24
CA PHE A 23 2.08 -11.10 -3.32
C PHE A 23 1.52 -9.83 -4.00
N VAL A 24 1.02 -8.92 -3.21
CA VAL A 24 0.34 -7.73 -3.75
C VAL A 24 1.32 -6.76 -4.41
N PHE A 25 2.50 -6.60 -3.84
CA PHE A 25 3.39 -5.54 -4.28
C PHE A 25 4.54 -6.03 -5.16
N VAL A 26 4.83 -7.30 -5.17
CA VAL A 26 5.99 -7.80 -5.91
C VAL A 26 5.62 -8.89 -6.91
N ALA A 27 4.94 -9.91 -6.44
CA ALA A 27 4.75 -11.12 -7.23
C ALA A 27 3.72 -11.02 -8.34
N THR A 28 2.77 -10.12 -8.21
CA THR A 28 1.71 -10.01 -9.22
C THR A 28 1.90 -8.79 -10.09
N ARG A 29 1.36 -8.89 -11.30
CA ARG A 29 1.43 -7.78 -12.23
C ARG A 29 0.75 -6.56 -11.62
N GLY A 30 1.32 -5.41 -11.81
CA GLY A 30 0.77 -4.19 -11.27
C GLY A 30 1.27 -3.84 -9.89
N GLY A 31 2.17 -4.64 -9.33
CA GLY A 31 2.69 -4.39 -7.99
C GLY A 31 3.34 -3.03 -7.84
N MET A 32 4.11 -2.63 -8.84
CA MET A 32 4.79 -1.32 -8.78
C MET A 32 3.80 -0.18 -8.71
N ASN A 33 2.73 -0.25 -9.47
CA ASN A 33 1.73 0.81 -9.42
C ASN A 33 0.99 0.80 -8.10
N ARG A 34 0.76 -0.38 -7.53
CA ARG A 34 0.12 -0.44 -6.23
C ARG A 34 1.03 0.12 -5.13
N ILE A 35 2.35 -0.09 -5.26
CA ILE A 35 3.29 0.54 -4.35
C ILE A 35 3.18 2.07 -4.45
N ARG A 36 3.13 2.60 -5.67
CA ARG A 36 3.03 4.04 -5.86
C ARG A 36 1.76 4.60 -5.27
N ILE A 37 0.65 3.90 -5.47
CA ILE A 37 -0.63 4.33 -4.95
C ILE A 37 -0.61 4.37 -3.42
N ILE A 38 -0.18 3.29 -2.80
CA ILE A 38 -0.24 3.25 -1.35
C ILE A 38 0.79 4.17 -0.71
N SER A 39 1.91 4.38 -1.39
CA SER A 39 2.92 5.33 -0.91
C SER A 39 2.36 6.74 -0.86
N TYR A 40 1.56 7.10 -1.85
CA TYR A 40 0.93 8.40 -1.86
C TYR A 40 -0.15 8.49 -0.78
N LEU A 41 -0.96 7.45 -0.65
CA LEU A 41 -2.04 7.44 0.34
C LEU A 41 -1.54 7.52 1.78
N ARG A 42 -0.35 7.02 2.03
CA ARG A 42 0.22 7.09 3.38
C ARG A 42 0.31 8.52 3.88
N ASN A 43 0.54 9.43 2.98
CA ASN A 43 0.70 10.83 3.36
C ASN A 43 -0.54 11.65 3.10
N ILE A 44 -1.27 11.34 2.04
CA ILE A 44 -2.42 12.13 1.64
C ILE A 44 -3.54 11.21 1.21
N PRO A 45 -4.52 10.99 2.07
CA PRO A 45 -5.71 10.22 1.66
C PRO A 45 -6.34 10.90 0.44
N SER A 46 -6.79 10.12 -0.50
CA SER A 46 -7.18 10.66 -1.81
C SER A 46 -8.28 9.85 -2.44
N ASN A 47 -8.95 10.46 -3.40
CA ASN A 47 -9.93 9.74 -4.21
C ASN A 47 -9.26 9.22 -5.48
N THR A 48 -10.02 8.48 -6.27
CA THR A 48 -9.48 7.85 -7.47
C THR A 48 -8.97 8.87 -8.48
N HIS A 49 -9.68 9.97 -8.66
CA HIS A 49 -9.26 11.00 -9.61
C HIS A 49 -7.94 11.63 -9.20
N GLN A 50 -7.80 11.93 -7.93
CA GLN A 50 -6.56 12.53 -7.44
C GLN A 50 -5.39 11.59 -7.65
N LEU A 51 -5.61 10.31 -7.35
CA LEU A 51 -4.55 9.32 -7.52
C LEU A 51 -4.17 9.17 -8.99
N ALA A 52 -5.17 9.11 -9.87
CA ALA A 52 -4.90 8.98 -11.29
C ALA A 52 -4.04 10.11 -11.79
N LYS A 53 -4.35 11.32 -11.34
CA LYS A 53 -3.62 12.50 -11.75
C LYS A 53 -2.18 12.47 -11.25
N VAL A 54 -2.00 12.15 -9.99
CA VAL A 54 -0.68 12.18 -9.38
C VAL A 54 0.20 11.04 -9.88
N ILE A 55 -0.39 9.85 -10.00
CA ILE A 55 0.38 8.67 -10.40
C ILE A 55 0.63 8.64 -11.91
N GLY A 56 -0.24 9.30 -12.67
CA GLY A 56 -0.10 9.31 -14.12
C GLY A 56 -0.67 8.10 -14.80
N LEU A 57 -1.70 7.51 -14.20
CA LEU A 57 -2.40 6.38 -14.80
C LEU A 57 -3.82 6.80 -15.12
N ASP A 58 -4.47 6.07 -16.01
CA ASP A 58 -5.85 6.41 -16.28
C ASP A 58 -6.74 5.99 -15.11
N TYR A 59 -7.91 6.55 -15.08
CA TYR A 59 -8.86 6.35 -14.00
C TYR A 59 -9.19 4.89 -13.77
N LYS A 60 -9.43 4.16 -14.85
CA LYS A 60 -9.82 2.76 -14.72
C LYS A 60 -8.71 1.89 -14.17
N ALA A 61 -7.47 2.18 -14.55
CA ALA A 61 -6.34 1.44 -14.02
C ALA A 61 -6.22 1.66 -12.52
N VAL A 62 -6.34 2.91 -12.08
CA VAL A 62 -6.27 3.21 -10.66
C VAL A 62 -7.42 2.54 -9.92
N GLN A 63 -8.61 2.60 -10.50
CA GLN A 63 -9.77 1.98 -9.90
C GLN A 63 -9.56 0.48 -9.71
N HIS A 64 -8.97 -0.15 -10.71
CA HIS A 64 -8.66 -1.58 -10.63
C HIS A 64 -7.67 -1.88 -9.51
N HIS A 65 -6.62 -1.08 -9.40
CA HIS A 65 -5.63 -1.29 -8.36
C HIS A 65 -6.20 -1.04 -6.97
N LEU A 66 -7.04 -0.01 -6.84
CA LEU A 66 -7.67 0.27 -5.56
C LEU A 66 -8.60 -0.86 -5.14
N LYS A 67 -9.30 -1.44 -6.11
CA LYS A 67 -10.17 -2.56 -5.81
C LYS A 67 -9.35 -3.75 -5.33
N ASN A 68 -8.22 -4.00 -5.97
CA ASN A 68 -7.33 -5.07 -5.56
C ASN A 68 -6.83 -4.85 -4.13
N LEU A 69 -6.39 -3.62 -3.85
CA LEU A 69 -5.90 -3.29 -2.52
C LEU A 69 -7.00 -3.42 -1.46
N GLU A 70 -8.21 -3.02 -1.81
CA GLU A 70 -9.32 -3.11 -0.90
C GLU A 70 -9.69 -4.56 -0.62
N GLN A 71 -9.71 -5.39 -1.65
CA GLN A 71 -10.03 -6.81 -1.50
C GLN A 71 -9.00 -7.53 -0.65
N ASN A 72 -7.78 -7.03 -0.63
CA ASN A 72 -6.72 -7.60 0.20
C ASN A 72 -6.60 -6.89 1.54
N ASN A 73 -7.57 -6.04 1.85
CA ASN A 73 -7.64 -5.33 3.13
C ASN A 73 -6.48 -4.39 3.40
N LEU A 74 -5.88 -3.86 2.36
CA LEU A 74 -4.74 -2.96 2.52
C LEU A 74 -5.15 -1.50 2.45
N VAL A 75 -6.33 -1.20 1.91
CA VAL A 75 -6.89 0.15 1.98
C VAL A 75 -8.33 0.06 2.44
N THR A 76 -8.81 1.15 3.02
CA THR A 76 -10.22 1.29 3.36
C THR A 76 -10.74 2.54 2.65
N LYS A 77 -12.03 2.65 2.54
CA LYS A 77 -12.61 3.81 1.89
C LYS A 77 -13.72 4.40 2.75
N VAL A 78 -13.86 5.71 2.66
CA VAL A 78 -14.88 6.44 3.39
C VAL A 78 -15.59 7.33 2.38
N GLY A 79 -16.90 7.39 2.49
CA GLY A 79 -17.69 8.21 1.60
C GLY A 79 -18.67 7.39 0.80
N SER A 80 -19.39 8.07 -0.06
CA SER A 80 -20.41 7.43 -0.85
C SER A 80 -20.30 7.90 -2.30
N ASN A 81 -21.40 7.87 -3.01
CA ASN A 81 -21.42 8.14 -4.44
C ASN A 81 -20.72 9.42 -4.86
N TYR A 82 -20.73 10.44 -4.02
CA TYR A 82 -20.20 11.72 -4.42
C TYR A 82 -18.75 11.94 -4.09
N GLY A 83 -18.19 11.09 -3.32
CA GLY A 83 -16.79 11.24 -3.00
C GLY A 83 -16.36 10.11 -2.11
N VAL A 84 -15.46 9.30 -2.63
CA VAL A 84 -14.91 8.20 -1.85
C VAL A 84 -13.43 8.46 -1.69
N THR A 85 -13.00 8.59 -0.44
CA THR A 85 -11.60 8.81 -0.12
C THR A 85 -11.00 7.52 0.39
N PHE A 86 -9.83 7.19 -0.10
CA PHE A 86 -9.13 5.96 0.27
C PHE A 86 -8.03 6.26 1.28
N PHE A 87 -7.83 5.34 2.21
CA PHE A 87 -6.83 5.45 3.27
C PHE A 87 -6.10 4.12 3.39
N PRO A 88 -4.85 4.11 3.82
CA PRO A 88 -4.23 2.83 4.19
C PRO A 88 -5.01 2.23 5.35
N SER A 89 -5.15 0.92 5.34
CA SER A 89 -5.89 0.23 6.39
C SER A 89 -5.02 0.01 7.62
N VAL A 90 -5.66 -0.41 8.69
CA VAL A 90 -4.93 -0.78 9.90
C VAL A 90 -3.99 -1.96 9.61
N LEU A 91 -4.45 -2.92 8.81
CA LEU A 91 -3.59 -4.04 8.44
C LEU A 91 -2.33 -3.57 7.73
N PHE A 92 -2.47 -2.62 6.81
CA PHE A 92 -1.31 -2.08 6.14
C PHE A 92 -0.39 -1.39 7.14
N GLU A 93 -0.95 -0.58 8.02
CA GLU A 93 -0.15 0.15 8.98
C GLU A 93 0.61 -0.78 9.91
N ASP A 94 0.00 -1.88 10.29
CA ASP A 94 0.67 -2.86 11.13
C ASP A 94 1.84 -3.52 10.42
N GLY A 95 1.76 -3.62 9.10
CA GLY A 95 2.82 -4.24 8.31
C GLY A 95 3.71 -3.25 7.60
N GLU A 96 3.65 -1.99 7.98
CA GLU A 96 4.35 -0.94 7.26
C GLU A 96 5.85 -1.17 7.17
N ALA A 97 6.45 -1.74 8.19
CA ALA A 97 7.87 -2.03 8.15
C ALA A 97 8.22 -3.02 7.06
N VAL A 98 7.35 -4.00 6.82
CA VAL A 98 7.55 -4.95 5.74
C VAL A 98 7.45 -4.25 4.40
N PHE A 99 6.49 -3.36 4.27
CA PHE A 99 6.33 -2.59 3.04
C PHE A 99 7.59 -1.78 2.74
N ASP A 100 8.10 -1.09 3.74
CA ASP A 100 9.30 -0.28 3.57
C ASP A 100 10.51 -1.14 3.20
N GLU A 101 10.59 -2.33 3.76
CA GLU A 101 11.66 -3.24 3.44
C GLU A 101 11.57 -3.68 1.97
N ILE A 102 10.37 -3.98 1.50
CA ILE A 102 10.14 -4.37 0.12
C ILE A 102 10.57 -3.25 -0.81
N VAL A 103 10.14 -2.02 -0.52
CA VAL A 103 10.47 -0.88 -1.35
C VAL A 103 11.98 -0.67 -1.40
N ALA A 104 12.63 -0.80 -0.27
CA ALA A 104 14.08 -0.63 -0.20
C ALA A 104 14.79 -1.66 -1.07
N LYS A 105 14.32 -2.90 -1.04
CA LYS A 105 14.94 -3.95 -1.83
C LYS A 105 14.73 -3.72 -3.32
N LEU A 106 13.56 -3.26 -3.70
CA LEU A 106 13.29 -2.97 -5.11
C LEU A 106 14.14 -1.82 -5.60
N ASN A 107 14.34 -0.81 -4.77
CA ASN A 107 15.18 0.31 -5.14
C ASN A 107 16.63 -0.11 -5.31
N GLN A 108 17.12 -1.01 -4.47
CA GLN A 108 18.47 -1.51 -4.61
C GLN A 108 18.66 -2.23 -5.93
N VAL A 109 17.68 -3.05 -6.30
CA VAL A 109 17.76 -3.76 -7.57
C VAL A 109 17.79 -2.76 -8.73
N GLY A 110 16.95 -1.72 -8.64
CA GLY A 110 16.92 -0.69 -9.66
C GLY A 110 18.23 0.06 -9.75
N ASP A 111 18.82 0.34 -8.60
CA ASP A 111 20.06 1.11 -8.58
C ASP A 111 21.24 0.35 -9.17
N LYS A 112 21.17 -0.95 -9.17
CA LYS A 112 22.27 -1.73 -9.69
C LYS A 112 22.32 -1.77 -11.21
N LYS A 113 21.28 -1.27 -11.82
CA LYS A 113 21.30 -1.21 -13.25
C LYS A 113 22.14 -0.08 -13.73
#